data_1f68b5ef0f93d66e48fd77db0fe949cf
#
_entry.id   1f68b5ef0f93d66e48fd77db0fe949cf
#
_cell.length_a   1.000
_cell.length_b   1.000
_cell.length_c   1.000
_cell.angle_alpha   90.00
_cell.angle_beta   90.00
_cell.angle_gamma   90.00
#
_symmetry.space_group_name_H-M   'P 1'
#
loop_
_entity.id
_entity.type
_entity.pdbx_description
1 polymer ?
#
loop_
_entity_poly.entity_id
_entity_poly.type
_entity_poly.pdbx_seq_one_letter_code
_entity_poly.pdbx_strand_id
1 'polypeptide(L)'
;VENVLLENMPAQNISLDLLPNEAVDLILTDPPYTDQVPYLEYNQLWYKVMGWSGFTDESLGSELVVSDAPSRNKDAEDFNNIFAAILKRISPALKMNGYFIMFYHSFDLKSWSEILKMMQEYGLAYCGQIPSATPRKSFKAIMTPKGTLDGNYIVVFQKKANIKIHPFIGDIDDAKQMAIECAGRIISERVEVTSQDLYDCGMLKESFEHGYLQVLSKKFKTFVDVINDSFVFQDGLWRCK
;
A
#
# COMPACT_ATOMS: atom_id res chain seq x y z
N VAL A 1 7.05 -11.35 -31.45
CA VAL A 1 6.68 -10.41 -30.37
C VAL A 1 7.78 -9.37 -30.32
N GLU A 2 7.72 -8.41 -31.27
CA GLU A 2 8.82 -7.44 -31.50
C GLU A 2 8.85 -6.26 -30.51
N ASN A 3 7.94 -6.19 -29.52
CA ASN A 3 7.73 -5.01 -28.69
C ASN A 3 7.81 -5.28 -27.18
N VAL A 4 8.52 -6.33 -26.75
CA VAL A 4 8.72 -6.64 -25.32
C VAL A 4 10.21 -6.66 -25.01
N LEU A 5 10.64 -5.81 -24.12
CA LEU A 5 11.96 -5.84 -23.51
C LEU A 5 11.87 -6.49 -22.13
N LEU A 6 12.67 -7.52 -21.90
CA LEU A 6 12.77 -8.21 -20.61
C LEU A 6 14.13 -7.89 -19.99
N GLU A 7 14.10 -7.34 -18.77
CA GLU A 7 15.29 -7.01 -18.00
C GLU A 7 15.24 -7.71 -16.65
N ASN A 8 16.36 -8.30 -16.24
CA ASN A 8 16.51 -8.95 -14.94
C ASN A 8 17.46 -8.14 -14.06
N MET A 9 16.92 -7.12 -13.42
CA MET A 9 17.68 -6.25 -12.51
C MET A 9 16.75 -5.61 -11.46
N PRO A 10 17.29 -5.15 -10.32
CA PRO A 10 16.54 -4.34 -9.38
C PRO A 10 16.01 -3.05 -10.06
N ALA A 11 14.76 -2.70 -9.79
CA ALA A 11 14.09 -1.58 -10.47
C ALA A 11 14.81 -0.21 -10.23
N GLN A 12 15.45 -0.04 -9.07
CA GLN A 12 16.27 1.15 -8.78
C GLN A 12 17.52 1.27 -9.65
N ASN A 13 17.95 0.20 -10.30
CA ASN A 13 19.16 0.14 -11.13
C ASN A 13 18.88 0.28 -12.64
N ILE A 14 17.61 0.37 -13.06
CA ILE A 14 17.26 0.56 -14.47
C ILE A 14 17.94 1.81 -15.02
N SER A 15 18.67 1.71 -16.13
CA SER A 15 19.38 2.84 -16.72
C SER A 15 18.43 3.85 -17.40
N LEU A 16 18.89 5.09 -17.61
CA LEU A 16 18.12 6.09 -18.35
C LEU A 16 17.99 5.74 -19.83
N ASP A 17 18.91 4.96 -20.38
CA ASP A 17 18.85 4.50 -21.77
C ASP A 17 17.71 3.49 -21.96
N LEU A 18 17.48 2.63 -20.96
CA LEU A 18 16.38 1.66 -20.97
C LEU A 18 15.03 2.30 -20.62
N LEU A 19 15.04 3.25 -19.70
CA LEU A 19 13.82 3.91 -19.23
C LEU A 19 14.03 5.43 -19.16
N PRO A 20 13.93 6.14 -20.30
CA PRO A 20 14.08 7.61 -20.35
C PRO A 20 12.95 8.33 -19.59
N ASN A 21 13.22 9.60 -19.24
CA ASN A 21 12.20 10.44 -18.64
C ASN A 21 11.01 10.66 -19.61
N GLU A 22 9.80 10.71 -19.06
CA GLU A 22 8.55 10.93 -19.83
C GLU A 22 8.36 9.98 -21.02
N ALA A 23 8.86 8.74 -20.88
CA ALA A 23 8.81 7.74 -21.96
C ALA A 23 7.55 6.84 -21.88
N VAL A 24 6.97 6.65 -20.70
CA VAL A 24 5.89 5.68 -20.50
C VAL A 24 4.58 6.34 -20.08
N ASP A 25 3.47 5.76 -20.51
CA ASP A 25 2.12 6.21 -20.20
C ASP A 25 1.57 5.54 -18.92
N LEU A 26 2.05 4.34 -18.63
CA LEU A 26 1.60 3.51 -17.52
C LEU A 26 2.78 2.77 -16.87
N ILE A 27 2.84 2.81 -15.55
CA ILE A 27 3.62 1.89 -14.72
C ILE A 27 2.63 0.99 -13.99
N LEU A 28 2.77 -0.32 -14.14
CA LEU A 28 1.99 -1.32 -13.45
C LEU A 28 2.94 -2.22 -12.66
N THR A 29 2.70 -2.37 -11.35
CA THR A 29 3.59 -3.15 -10.48
C THR A 29 2.81 -3.90 -9.40
N ASP A 30 3.36 -5.02 -8.98
CA ASP A 30 2.95 -5.78 -7.79
C ASP A 30 4.18 -5.90 -6.88
N PRO A 31 4.49 -4.85 -6.08
CA PRO A 31 5.64 -4.88 -5.20
C PRO A 31 5.36 -5.81 -4.00
N PRO A 32 6.40 -6.35 -3.36
CA PRO A 32 6.22 -6.99 -2.06
C PRO A 32 5.55 -6.05 -1.06
N TYR A 33 4.64 -6.58 -0.23
CA TYR A 33 3.91 -5.79 0.77
C TYR A 33 4.64 -5.87 2.11
N THR A 34 5.48 -4.92 2.40
CA THR A 34 6.23 -4.76 3.67
C THR A 34 6.82 -6.06 4.26
N ASP A 35 6.06 -6.80 5.08
CA ASP A 35 6.52 -7.94 5.90
C ASP A 35 6.03 -9.32 5.40
N GLN A 36 5.49 -9.41 4.17
CA GLN A 36 4.75 -10.63 3.81
C GLN A 36 5.62 -11.77 3.30
N VAL A 37 6.51 -11.54 2.32
CA VAL A 37 7.22 -12.66 1.67
C VAL A 37 8.66 -12.30 1.32
N PRO A 38 9.66 -12.87 1.99
CA PRO A 38 11.05 -12.78 1.59
C PRO A 38 11.32 -13.75 0.43
N TYR A 39 11.05 -13.31 -0.79
CA TYR A 39 11.10 -14.15 -1.99
C TYR A 39 12.48 -14.78 -2.23
N LEU A 40 13.56 -14.03 -1.99
CA LEU A 40 14.90 -14.57 -2.19
C LEU A 40 15.24 -15.66 -1.17
N GLU A 41 14.77 -15.54 0.09
CA GLU A 41 14.97 -16.58 1.10
C GLU A 41 14.24 -17.87 0.74
N TYR A 42 12.99 -17.80 0.30
CA TYR A 42 12.23 -18.96 -0.16
C TYR A 42 12.87 -19.60 -1.41
N ASN A 43 13.37 -18.79 -2.32
CA ASN A 43 14.03 -19.30 -3.52
C ASN A 43 15.38 -19.94 -3.25
N GLN A 44 16.08 -19.62 -2.15
CA GLN A 44 17.34 -20.28 -1.78
C GLN A 44 17.21 -21.79 -1.66
N LEU A 45 16.08 -22.29 -1.16
CA LEU A 45 15.82 -23.74 -1.09
C LEU A 45 15.84 -24.36 -2.48
N TRP A 46 15.13 -23.74 -3.43
CA TRP A 46 15.08 -24.22 -4.82
C TRP A 46 16.42 -24.15 -5.49
N TYR A 47 17.19 -23.08 -5.28
CA TYR A 47 18.54 -22.93 -5.81
C TYR A 47 19.45 -24.07 -5.32
N LYS A 48 19.38 -24.44 -4.04
CA LYS A 48 20.15 -25.57 -3.50
C LYS A 48 19.71 -26.91 -4.09
N VAL A 49 18.39 -27.13 -4.22
CA VAL A 49 17.87 -28.39 -4.81
C VAL A 49 18.26 -28.51 -6.26
N MET A 50 18.27 -27.43 -7.02
CA MET A 50 18.61 -27.41 -8.45
C MET A 50 20.13 -27.35 -8.70
N GLY A 51 20.95 -27.23 -7.67
CA GLY A 51 22.40 -27.10 -7.81
C GLY A 51 22.86 -25.76 -8.38
N TRP A 52 22.00 -24.71 -8.29
CA TRP A 52 22.36 -23.39 -8.78
C TRP A 52 23.14 -22.63 -7.72
N SER A 53 23.93 -21.61 -8.15
CA SER A 53 24.58 -20.67 -7.24
C SER A 53 23.52 -19.84 -6.51
N GLY A 54 23.73 -19.64 -5.20
CA GLY A 54 22.82 -18.82 -4.37
C GLY A 54 22.85 -17.34 -4.75
N PHE A 55 22.02 -16.56 -4.09
CA PHE A 55 22.00 -15.11 -4.23
C PHE A 55 23.24 -14.46 -3.63
N THR A 56 23.70 -13.37 -4.22
CA THR A 56 24.78 -12.55 -3.69
C THR A 56 24.27 -11.65 -2.56
N ASP A 57 25.17 -11.16 -1.71
CA ASP A 57 24.82 -10.17 -0.68
C ASP A 57 24.22 -8.91 -1.28
N GLU A 58 24.64 -8.52 -2.49
CA GLU A 58 24.08 -7.39 -3.23
C GLU A 58 22.62 -7.65 -3.63
N SER A 59 22.31 -8.84 -4.13
CA SER A 59 20.93 -9.24 -4.47
C SER A 59 20.05 -9.25 -3.23
N LEU A 60 20.55 -9.81 -2.13
CA LEU A 60 19.86 -9.84 -0.85
C LEU A 60 19.68 -8.41 -0.29
N GLY A 61 20.69 -7.56 -0.43
CA GLY A 61 20.64 -6.16 -0.02
C GLY A 61 19.60 -5.34 -0.79
N SER A 62 19.43 -5.59 -2.07
CA SER A 62 18.54 -4.83 -2.96
C SER A 62 17.08 -5.28 -2.93
N GLU A 63 16.75 -6.41 -2.30
CA GLU A 63 15.37 -6.89 -2.21
C GLU A 63 14.51 -5.97 -1.35
N LEU A 64 13.33 -5.62 -1.88
CA LEU A 64 12.32 -4.83 -1.18
C LEU A 64 11.53 -5.74 -0.22
N VAL A 65 11.97 -5.78 1.05
CA VAL A 65 11.37 -6.64 2.07
C VAL A 65 11.66 -6.12 3.47
N VAL A 66 10.78 -6.40 4.42
CA VAL A 66 11.05 -6.35 5.86
C VAL A 66 11.31 -7.78 6.32
N SER A 67 12.43 -8.04 6.99
CA SER A 67 12.81 -9.39 7.44
C SER A 67 13.67 -9.34 8.70
N ASP A 68 13.20 -10.00 9.76
CA ASP A 68 13.91 -10.15 11.02
C ASP A 68 14.97 -11.28 10.97
N ALA A 69 15.13 -11.95 9.82
CA ALA A 69 16.15 -13.00 9.69
C ALA A 69 17.54 -12.41 9.94
N PRO A 70 18.40 -13.05 10.78
CA PRO A 70 19.71 -12.52 11.14
C PRO A 70 20.62 -12.21 9.95
N SER A 71 20.42 -12.92 8.84
CA SER A 71 21.15 -12.70 7.58
C SER A 71 20.66 -11.48 6.78
N ARG A 72 19.53 -10.91 7.16
CA ARG A 72 18.87 -9.81 6.43
C ARG A 72 18.79 -8.56 7.31
N ASN A 73 18.19 -8.68 8.47
CA ASN A 73 17.99 -7.60 9.46
C ASN A 73 17.52 -6.30 8.80
N LYS A 74 16.45 -6.40 8.00
CA LYS A 74 15.84 -5.28 7.26
C LYS A 74 14.55 -4.86 7.94
N ASP A 75 14.50 -3.64 8.38
CA ASP A 75 13.33 -3.06 9.03
C ASP A 75 12.43 -2.26 8.04
N ALA A 76 11.43 -1.58 8.57
CA ALA A 76 10.52 -0.76 7.79
C ALA A 76 11.22 0.46 7.17
N GLU A 77 12.29 0.97 7.79
CA GLU A 77 13.06 2.08 7.24
C GLU A 77 13.88 1.64 6.02
N ASP A 78 14.50 0.45 6.08
CA ASP A 78 15.17 -0.15 4.93
C ASP A 78 14.21 -0.36 3.76
N PHE A 79 13.00 -0.89 4.04
CA PHE A 79 11.95 -1.04 3.03
C PHE A 79 11.60 0.30 2.39
N ASN A 80 11.34 1.33 3.20
CA ASN A 80 10.99 2.66 2.72
C ASN A 80 12.11 3.29 1.90
N ASN A 81 13.37 3.12 2.30
CA ASN A 81 14.54 3.63 1.59
C ASN A 81 14.69 2.98 0.20
N ILE A 82 14.54 1.66 0.11
CA ILE A 82 14.61 0.94 -1.18
C ILE A 82 13.42 1.35 -2.07
N PHE A 83 12.21 1.42 -1.51
CA PHE A 83 11.03 1.82 -2.27
C PHE A 83 11.13 3.26 -2.78
N ALA A 84 11.65 4.18 -1.96
CA ALA A 84 11.95 5.55 -2.36
C ALA A 84 12.98 5.61 -3.49
N ALA A 85 14.05 4.78 -3.45
CA ALA A 85 15.03 4.69 -4.51
C ALA A 85 14.41 4.18 -5.83
N ILE A 86 13.50 3.21 -5.76
CA ILE A 86 12.73 2.73 -6.91
C ILE A 86 11.87 3.87 -7.47
N LEU A 87 11.07 4.54 -6.65
CA LEU A 87 10.22 5.64 -7.10
C LEU A 87 11.03 6.79 -7.70
N LYS A 88 12.15 7.16 -7.07
CA LYS A 88 13.07 8.17 -7.59
C LYS A 88 13.55 7.84 -9.00
N ARG A 89 13.73 6.55 -9.29
CA ARG A 89 14.22 6.10 -10.58
C ARG A 89 13.12 5.96 -11.64
N ILE A 90 11.95 5.43 -11.27
CA ILE A 90 10.91 5.10 -12.25
C ILE A 90 9.86 6.20 -12.43
N SER A 91 9.56 6.99 -11.40
CA SER A 91 8.53 8.03 -11.51
C SER A 91 8.84 9.11 -12.55
N PRO A 92 10.10 9.53 -12.79
CA PRO A 92 10.41 10.48 -13.88
C PRO A 92 10.10 9.93 -15.27
N ALA A 93 10.19 8.62 -15.46
CA ALA A 93 9.87 7.99 -16.75
C ALA A 93 8.39 8.05 -17.11
N LEU A 94 7.52 8.20 -16.12
CA LEU A 94 6.10 8.36 -16.36
C LEU A 94 5.81 9.75 -16.93
N LYS A 95 5.05 9.79 -18.03
CA LYS A 95 4.59 11.05 -18.63
C LYS A 95 3.69 11.82 -17.68
N MET A 96 3.62 13.13 -17.87
CA MET A 96 2.65 13.96 -17.15
C MET A 96 1.21 13.48 -17.45
N ASN A 97 0.40 13.34 -16.41
CA ASN A 97 -0.92 12.72 -16.40
C ASN A 97 -0.94 11.20 -16.69
N GLY A 98 0.21 10.55 -16.86
CA GLY A 98 0.32 9.10 -16.90
C GLY A 98 -0.06 8.45 -15.56
N TYR A 99 -0.31 7.16 -15.58
CA TYR A 99 -0.80 6.44 -14.41
C TYR A 99 0.26 5.51 -13.83
N PHE A 100 0.36 5.50 -12.50
CA PHE A 100 1.07 4.50 -11.74
C PHE A 100 0.04 3.65 -11.00
N ILE A 101 0.03 2.35 -11.27
CA ILE A 101 -0.91 1.41 -10.68
C ILE A 101 -0.12 0.35 -9.94
N MET A 102 -0.47 0.10 -8.68
CA MET A 102 0.17 -0.93 -7.88
C MET A 102 -0.86 -1.80 -7.15
N PHE A 103 -0.54 -3.08 -7.04
CA PHE A 103 -1.22 -3.92 -6.06
C PHE A 103 -0.70 -3.58 -4.67
N TYR A 104 -1.59 -3.56 -3.70
CA TYR A 104 -1.23 -3.30 -2.31
C TYR A 104 -2.22 -3.95 -1.36
N HIS A 105 -1.71 -4.43 -0.23
CA HIS A 105 -2.52 -5.00 0.81
C HIS A 105 -2.01 -4.55 2.18
N SER A 106 -2.80 -3.78 2.89
CA SER A 106 -2.53 -3.42 4.28
C SER A 106 -3.83 -3.06 4.99
N PHE A 107 -3.95 -3.46 6.25
CA PHE A 107 -5.00 -3.00 7.18
C PHE A 107 -4.48 -1.90 8.11
N ASP A 108 -3.18 -1.68 8.09
CA ASP A 108 -2.46 -0.77 8.98
C ASP A 108 -2.47 0.67 8.46
N LEU A 109 -2.95 1.61 9.27
CA LEU A 109 -3.04 3.04 8.89
C LEU A 109 -1.68 3.70 8.73
N LYS A 110 -0.67 3.24 9.48
CA LYS A 110 0.68 3.77 9.37
C LYS A 110 1.28 3.41 8.01
N SER A 111 1.16 2.15 7.61
CA SER A 111 1.62 1.68 6.30
C SER A 111 0.94 2.44 5.16
N TRP A 112 -0.38 2.67 5.24
CA TRP A 112 -1.09 3.50 4.27
C TRP A 112 -0.61 4.95 4.27
N SER A 113 -0.45 5.55 5.44
CA SER A 113 0.00 6.94 5.57
C SER A 113 1.39 7.13 4.97
N GLU A 114 2.32 6.21 5.23
CA GLU A 114 3.70 6.27 4.74
C GLU A 114 3.76 6.08 3.22
N ILE A 115 3.07 5.06 2.68
CA ILE A 115 3.10 4.81 1.24
C ILE A 115 2.45 5.95 0.44
N LEU A 116 1.27 6.43 0.85
CA LEU A 116 0.57 7.51 0.17
C LEU A 116 1.36 8.82 0.20
N LYS A 117 1.99 9.14 1.34
CA LYS A 117 2.87 10.31 1.47
C LYS A 117 4.09 10.19 0.55
N MET A 118 4.76 9.03 0.56
CA MET A 118 5.91 8.79 -0.31
C MET A 118 5.54 8.94 -1.78
N MET A 119 4.41 8.38 -2.23
CA MET A 119 3.95 8.54 -3.61
C MET A 119 3.76 10.01 -3.98
N GLN A 120 3.17 10.83 -3.08
CA GLN A 120 3.03 12.27 -3.30
C GLN A 120 4.37 12.98 -3.45
N GLU A 121 5.37 12.64 -2.66
CA GLU A 121 6.72 13.23 -2.71
C GLU A 121 7.39 13.01 -4.09
N TYR A 122 7.03 11.92 -4.79
CA TYR A 122 7.49 11.62 -6.14
C TYR A 122 6.54 12.10 -7.26
N GLY A 123 5.59 12.98 -6.93
CA GLY A 123 4.68 13.58 -7.91
C GLY A 123 3.54 12.66 -8.37
N LEU A 124 3.20 11.66 -7.57
CA LEU A 124 2.15 10.68 -7.84
C LEU A 124 0.94 10.95 -6.94
N ALA A 125 -0.07 11.63 -7.49
CA ALA A 125 -1.31 11.96 -6.79
C ALA A 125 -2.19 10.73 -6.64
N TYR A 126 -2.63 10.44 -5.42
CA TYR A 126 -3.55 9.35 -5.15
C TYR A 126 -4.92 9.63 -5.78
N CYS A 127 -5.42 8.70 -6.58
CA CYS A 127 -6.73 8.78 -7.24
C CYS A 127 -7.80 7.95 -6.51
N GLY A 128 -7.38 6.86 -5.88
CA GLY A 128 -8.25 5.93 -5.17
C GLY A 128 -7.73 4.51 -5.25
N GLN A 129 -8.49 3.58 -4.68
CA GLN A 129 -8.24 2.15 -4.77
C GLN A 129 -9.49 1.41 -5.26
N ILE A 130 -9.24 0.28 -5.90
CA ILE A 130 -10.26 -0.66 -6.38
C ILE A 130 -10.03 -1.97 -5.62
N PRO A 131 -11.00 -2.51 -4.88
CA PRO A 131 -10.85 -3.79 -4.22
C PRO A 131 -10.75 -4.90 -5.27
N SER A 132 -9.75 -5.76 -5.14
CA SER A 132 -9.57 -6.96 -5.93
C SER A 132 -9.90 -8.16 -5.04
N ALA A 133 -11.18 -8.53 -5.01
CA ALA A 133 -11.65 -9.63 -4.18
C ALA A 133 -11.03 -10.96 -4.63
N THR A 134 -10.62 -11.76 -3.65
CA THR A 134 -10.22 -13.15 -3.94
C THR A 134 -11.47 -14.01 -4.13
N PRO A 135 -11.45 -14.99 -5.06
CA PRO A 135 -12.60 -15.88 -5.30
C PRO A 135 -13.02 -16.71 -4.06
N ARG A 136 -12.10 -16.84 -3.10
CA ARG A 136 -12.33 -17.54 -1.83
C ARG A 136 -11.78 -16.72 -0.69
N LYS A 137 -12.60 -16.54 0.34
CA LYS A 137 -12.14 -15.90 1.59
C LYS A 137 -11.01 -16.72 2.20
N SER A 138 -9.97 -16.03 2.66
CA SER A 138 -8.90 -16.68 3.42
C SER A 138 -9.46 -17.23 4.74
N PHE A 139 -8.83 -18.27 5.28
CA PHE A 139 -9.21 -18.80 6.61
C PHE A 139 -9.19 -17.69 7.67
N LYS A 140 -8.22 -16.79 7.61
CA LYS A 140 -8.12 -15.65 8.51
C LYS A 140 -9.30 -14.68 8.36
N ALA A 141 -9.76 -14.40 7.14
CA ALA A 141 -10.92 -13.55 6.90
C ALA A 141 -12.23 -14.18 7.41
N ILE A 142 -12.33 -15.51 7.40
CA ILE A 142 -13.46 -16.23 7.97
C ILE A 142 -13.44 -16.20 9.51
N MET A 143 -12.28 -16.43 10.12
CA MET A 143 -12.15 -16.53 11.57
C MET A 143 -12.11 -15.17 12.28
N THR A 144 -11.59 -14.14 11.62
CA THR A 144 -11.45 -12.80 12.18
C THR A 144 -11.93 -11.71 11.21
N PRO A 145 -13.22 -11.70 10.83
CA PRO A 145 -13.76 -10.80 9.79
C PRO A 145 -13.63 -9.32 10.18
N LYS A 146 -13.63 -8.99 11.48
CA LYS A 146 -13.47 -7.63 11.97
C LYS A 146 -12.08 -7.06 11.69
N GLY A 147 -11.05 -7.90 11.72
CA GLY A 147 -9.64 -7.48 11.67
C GLY A 147 -8.90 -7.95 10.42
N THR A 148 -9.60 -8.31 9.33
CA THR A 148 -8.95 -8.84 8.13
C THR A 148 -9.59 -8.25 6.88
N LEU A 149 -8.74 -7.82 5.93
CA LEU A 149 -9.19 -7.47 4.57
C LEU A 149 -9.33 -8.74 3.73
N ASP A 150 -10.29 -8.73 2.80
CA ASP A 150 -10.57 -9.83 1.89
C ASP A 150 -10.06 -9.48 0.49
N GLY A 151 -8.80 -9.81 0.21
CA GLY A 151 -8.15 -9.51 -1.06
C GLY A 151 -7.17 -8.33 -1.02
N ASN A 152 -6.69 -7.99 -2.20
CA ASN A 152 -5.74 -6.88 -2.39
C ASN A 152 -6.46 -5.64 -2.91
N TYR A 153 -5.77 -4.52 -2.90
CA TYR A 153 -6.19 -3.30 -3.60
C TYR A 153 -5.39 -3.11 -4.88
N ILE A 154 -6.05 -2.63 -5.91
CA ILE A 154 -5.43 -1.99 -7.07
C ILE A 154 -5.45 -0.50 -6.77
N VAL A 155 -4.30 0.03 -6.37
CA VAL A 155 -4.15 1.44 -5.98
C VAL A 155 -3.71 2.24 -7.19
N VAL A 156 -4.44 3.32 -7.48
CA VAL A 156 -4.24 4.14 -8.67
C VAL A 156 -3.69 5.50 -8.28
N PHE A 157 -2.59 5.87 -8.91
CA PHE A 157 -1.98 7.19 -8.82
C PHE A 157 -1.85 7.81 -10.20
N GLN A 158 -1.87 9.13 -10.27
CA GLN A 158 -1.64 9.87 -11.50
C GLN A 158 -0.49 10.86 -11.33
N LYS A 159 0.42 10.91 -12.29
CA LYS A 159 1.51 11.90 -12.26
C LYS A 159 0.97 13.32 -12.43
N LYS A 160 1.29 14.20 -11.50
CA LYS A 160 0.87 15.60 -11.48
C LYS A 160 2.06 16.53 -11.20
N ALA A 161 2.07 17.68 -11.87
CA ALA A 161 3.09 18.70 -11.63
C ALA A 161 2.98 19.32 -10.23
N ASN A 162 1.75 19.51 -9.76
CA ASN A 162 1.47 20.11 -8.46
C ASN A 162 0.45 19.25 -7.72
N ILE A 163 0.86 18.66 -6.62
CA ILE A 163 -0.04 17.95 -5.71
C ILE A 163 -0.31 18.87 -4.52
N LYS A 164 -1.58 19.17 -4.30
CA LYS A 164 -1.99 19.95 -3.13
C LYS A 164 -1.95 19.03 -1.91
N ILE A 165 -1.12 19.37 -0.95
CA ILE A 165 -1.09 18.72 0.36
C ILE A 165 -1.88 19.61 1.30
N HIS A 166 -2.93 19.09 1.90
CA HIS A 166 -3.71 19.77 2.91
C HIS A 166 -3.24 19.30 4.29
N PRO A 167 -2.42 20.09 5.01
CA PRO A 167 -2.06 19.73 6.38
C PRO A 167 -3.31 19.76 7.25
N PHE A 168 -3.50 18.72 8.03
CA PHE A 168 -4.57 18.69 9.02
C PHE A 168 -4.28 19.70 10.15
N ILE A 169 -5.24 20.55 10.45
CA ILE A 169 -5.19 21.52 11.55
C ILE A 169 -6.17 21.01 12.60
N GLY A 170 -5.67 20.32 13.61
CA GLY A 170 -6.45 19.72 14.69
C GLY A 170 -5.63 18.72 15.47
N ASP A 171 -6.18 18.23 16.56
CA ASP A 171 -5.57 17.19 17.37
C ASP A 171 -6.07 15.79 17.01
N ILE A 172 -5.71 14.80 17.83
CA ILE A 172 -6.10 13.40 17.59
C ILE A 172 -7.60 13.17 17.81
N ASP A 173 -8.23 13.94 18.69
CA ASP A 173 -9.65 13.79 18.99
C ASP A 173 -10.48 14.41 17.86
N ASP A 174 -10.04 15.52 17.28
CA ASP A 174 -10.62 16.10 16.05
C ASP A 174 -10.51 15.11 14.88
N ALA A 175 -9.34 14.52 14.67
CA ALA A 175 -9.12 13.53 13.64
C ALA A 175 -9.99 12.29 13.83
N LYS A 176 -10.14 11.82 15.08
CA LYS A 176 -11.01 10.69 15.43
C LYS A 176 -12.47 11.03 15.16
N GLN A 177 -12.92 12.23 15.52
CA GLN A 177 -14.29 12.67 15.29
C GLN A 177 -14.62 12.70 13.80
N MET A 178 -13.75 13.27 12.95
CA MET A 178 -13.93 13.27 11.50
C MET A 178 -14.03 11.86 10.92
N ALA A 179 -13.19 10.94 11.39
CA ALA A 179 -13.23 9.56 10.97
C ALA A 179 -14.52 8.84 11.39
N ILE A 180 -15.05 9.13 12.59
CA ILE A 180 -16.34 8.61 13.09
C ILE A 180 -17.49 9.14 12.24
N GLU A 181 -17.48 10.42 11.89
CA GLU A 181 -18.50 11.04 11.03
C GLU A 181 -18.48 10.42 9.63
N CYS A 182 -17.28 10.22 9.04
CA CYS A 182 -17.13 9.53 7.76
C CYS A 182 -17.68 8.11 7.83
N ALA A 183 -17.31 7.33 8.85
CA ALA A 183 -17.82 5.98 9.06
C ALA A 183 -19.34 5.97 9.23
N GLY A 184 -19.90 6.92 9.98
CA GLY A 184 -21.35 7.07 10.18
C GLY A 184 -22.11 7.29 8.88
N ARG A 185 -21.57 8.12 7.98
CA ARG A 185 -22.16 8.29 6.63
C ARG A 185 -22.15 6.98 5.86
N ILE A 186 -21.00 6.29 5.81
CA ILE A 186 -20.88 5.00 5.10
C ILE A 186 -21.86 3.96 5.65
N ILE A 187 -21.96 3.84 6.99
CA ILE A 187 -22.81 2.84 7.65
C ILE A 187 -24.31 3.18 7.46
N SER A 188 -24.68 4.47 7.44
CA SER A 188 -26.08 4.85 7.26
C SER A 188 -26.56 4.79 5.81
N GLU A 189 -25.69 4.95 4.85
CA GLU A 189 -26.03 4.92 3.42
C GLU A 189 -26.08 3.49 2.84
N ARG A 190 -25.53 2.49 3.55
CA ARG A 190 -25.42 1.12 3.08
C ARG A 190 -26.16 0.13 4.00
N VAL A 191 -26.69 -0.92 3.40
CA VAL A 191 -27.39 -1.98 4.15
C VAL A 191 -26.40 -2.87 4.91
N GLU A 192 -25.26 -3.13 4.30
CA GLU A 192 -24.21 -4.00 4.83
C GLU A 192 -22.86 -3.29 4.71
N VAL A 193 -22.15 -3.16 5.83
CA VAL A 193 -20.81 -2.54 5.89
C VAL A 193 -19.86 -3.46 6.62
N THR A 194 -18.92 -4.03 5.90
CA THR A 194 -17.82 -4.82 6.45
C THR A 194 -16.67 -3.92 6.89
N SER A 195 -15.66 -4.47 7.57
CA SER A 195 -14.46 -3.70 7.90
C SER A 195 -13.67 -3.27 6.65
N GLN A 196 -13.76 -4.02 5.55
CA GLN A 196 -13.17 -3.64 4.28
C GLN A 196 -13.90 -2.46 3.64
N ASP A 197 -15.23 -2.44 3.70
CA ASP A 197 -16.02 -1.33 3.14
C ASP A 197 -15.66 0.02 3.76
N LEU A 198 -15.18 0.07 5.00
CA LEU A 198 -14.69 1.32 5.61
C LEU A 198 -13.52 1.90 4.80
N TYR A 199 -12.61 1.06 4.31
CA TYR A 199 -11.51 1.50 3.45
C TYR A 199 -12.00 1.82 2.03
N ASP A 200 -12.84 0.96 1.46
CA ASP A 200 -13.28 1.01 0.06
C ASP A 200 -14.27 2.14 -0.21
N CYS A 201 -15.11 2.45 0.77
CA CYS A 201 -16.19 3.43 0.62
C CYS A 201 -15.80 4.85 1.02
N GLY A 202 -14.52 5.12 1.26
CA GLY A 202 -14.02 6.47 1.32
C GLY A 202 -13.25 6.88 2.55
N MET A 203 -13.25 6.15 3.68
CA MET A 203 -12.50 6.57 4.86
C MET A 203 -11.00 6.77 4.58
N LEU A 204 -10.38 5.87 3.81
CA LEU A 204 -8.97 6.00 3.46
C LEU A 204 -8.74 7.25 2.61
N LYS A 205 -9.53 7.44 1.56
CA LYS A 205 -9.41 8.57 0.66
C LYS A 205 -9.66 9.90 1.40
N GLU A 206 -10.76 10.00 2.12
CA GLU A 206 -11.13 11.22 2.85
C GLU A 206 -10.08 11.57 3.90
N SER A 207 -9.63 10.59 4.70
CA SER A 207 -8.64 10.84 5.74
C SER A 207 -7.29 11.30 5.17
N PHE A 208 -6.91 10.78 4.00
CA PHE A 208 -5.69 11.18 3.32
C PHE A 208 -5.82 12.58 2.69
N GLU A 209 -6.89 12.84 1.94
CA GLU A 209 -7.11 14.13 1.28
C GLU A 209 -7.26 15.30 2.26
N HIS A 210 -7.84 15.07 3.43
CA HIS A 210 -7.95 16.06 4.50
C HIS A 210 -6.79 16.04 5.50
N GLY A 211 -5.79 15.17 5.29
CA GLY A 211 -4.54 15.13 6.05
C GLY A 211 -4.61 14.47 7.42
N TYR A 212 -5.79 14.02 7.88
CA TYR A 212 -5.91 13.45 9.22
C TYR A 212 -5.51 11.96 9.32
N LEU A 213 -5.28 11.26 8.20
CA LEU A 213 -4.76 9.90 8.20
C LEU A 213 -3.44 9.79 8.97
N GLN A 214 -2.51 10.74 8.75
CA GLN A 214 -1.22 10.77 9.44
C GLN A 214 -1.36 10.98 10.96
N VAL A 215 -2.36 11.72 11.38
CA VAL A 215 -2.64 11.94 12.81
C VAL A 215 -3.22 10.69 13.44
N LEU A 216 -4.21 10.06 12.80
CA LEU A 216 -4.81 8.80 13.25
C LEU A 216 -3.77 7.67 13.36
N SER A 217 -2.88 7.54 12.38
CA SER A 217 -1.89 6.47 12.32
C SER A 217 -0.86 6.47 13.46
N LYS A 218 -0.73 7.59 14.19
CA LYS A 218 0.13 7.68 15.38
C LYS A 218 -0.44 6.98 16.60
N LYS A 219 -1.76 6.82 16.67
CA LYS A 219 -2.47 6.28 17.84
C LYS A 219 -3.24 5.01 17.54
N PHE A 220 -3.78 4.87 16.35
CA PHE A 220 -4.63 3.77 15.93
C PHE A 220 -3.96 2.93 14.85
N LYS A 221 -4.07 1.62 14.97
CA LYS A 221 -3.53 0.71 13.98
C LYS A 221 -4.44 0.60 12.75
N THR A 222 -5.75 0.59 12.96
CA THR A 222 -6.75 0.38 11.92
C THR A 222 -7.92 1.36 12.05
N PHE A 223 -8.72 1.56 11.00
CA PHE A 223 -9.99 2.28 11.13
C PHE A 223 -10.96 1.59 12.08
N VAL A 224 -10.89 0.27 12.19
CA VAL A 224 -11.68 -0.49 13.18
C VAL A 224 -11.40 -0.01 14.60
N ASP A 225 -10.13 0.23 14.95
CA ASP A 225 -9.76 0.73 16.27
C ASP A 225 -10.29 2.14 16.51
N VAL A 226 -10.36 2.96 15.48
CA VAL A 226 -10.89 4.34 15.57
C VAL A 226 -12.36 4.35 15.92
N ILE A 227 -13.16 3.48 15.27
CA ILE A 227 -14.63 3.53 15.32
C ILE A 227 -15.26 2.58 16.33
N ASN A 228 -14.49 1.66 16.91
CA ASN A 228 -14.99 0.55 17.73
C ASN A 228 -15.87 0.96 18.90
N ASP A 229 -15.61 2.14 19.50
CA ASP A 229 -16.41 2.66 20.61
C ASP A 229 -17.70 3.35 20.16
N SER A 230 -17.82 3.71 18.90
CA SER A 230 -18.93 4.50 18.35
C SER A 230 -19.98 3.66 17.64
N PHE A 231 -19.59 2.50 17.09
CA PHE A 231 -20.46 1.59 16.33
C PHE A 231 -20.44 0.18 16.90
N VAL A 232 -21.41 -0.63 16.49
CA VAL A 232 -21.52 -2.04 16.88
C VAL A 232 -21.09 -2.94 15.71
N PHE A 233 -20.21 -3.91 15.97
CA PHE A 233 -19.87 -4.95 15.01
C PHE A 233 -20.58 -6.26 15.39
N GLN A 234 -21.52 -6.68 14.56
CA GLN A 234 -22.33 -7.89 14.77
C GLN A 234 -22.52 -8.62 13.45
N ASP A 235 -22.41 -9.95 13.48
CA ASP A 235 -22.61 -10.84 12.31
C ASP A 235 -21.71 -10.45 11.10
N GLY A 236 -20.48 -10.00 11.37
CA GLY A 236 -19.54 -9.58 10.34
C GLY A 236 -19.74 -8.16 9.78
N LEU A 237 -20.71 -7.42 10.30
CA LEU A 237 -21.13 -6.10 9.79
C LEU A 237 -21.09 -5.01 10.87
N TRP A 238 -20.79 -3.81 10.45
CA TRP A 238 -20.87 -2.59 11.25
C TRP A 238 -22.28 -1.98 11.20
N ARG A 239 -22.77 -1.52 12.33
CA ARG A 239 -24.10 -0.91 12.50
C ARG A 239 -24.03 0.29 13.45
N CYS A 240 -24.95 1.24 13.28
CA CYS A 240 -25.18 2.29 14.27
C CYS A 240 -25.61 1.66 15.60
N LYS A 241 -25.23 2.31 16.72
CA LYS A 241 -25.70 1.96 18.06
C LYS A 241 -27.17 2.30 18.25
#